data_9d4de79019536cbdb2e4e55af137d5a4
#
_entry.id   9d4de79019536cbdb2e4e55af137d5a4
#
_cell.length_a   1.000
_cell.length_b   1.000
_cell.length_c   1.000
_cell.angle_alpha   90.00
_cell.angle_beta   90.00
_cell.angle_gamma   90.00
#
_symmetry.space_group_name_H-M   'P 1'
#
loop_
_entity.id
_entity.type
_entity.pdbx_description
1 polymer ?
#
loop_
_entity_poly.entity_id
_entity_poly.type
_entity_poly.pdbx_seq_one_letter_code
_entity_poly.pdbx_strand_id
1 'polypeptide(L)'
;MIAYGVALYGDLEACNSTNYWHPELWIFNGRILDENAEFDSSSIEKTLIEAVTYFVEEHQCRIFNLSLGNSNAPYDNRHIRGIAYVLDKLARDFNILFVVSAGNFSGSIDPDVPRHSWRNEYPEYLLADESIIIDPAPALNVLTVGSLARHNATFDAQRYPEIGQLAPATENQPSPFTRHGPTIKGAIKPELVAMGGNLASPIRTGNELNAVMRGMGVLTCNSRFVGNTLFSEISGTSFAAPYITHLAGRLLNNYPKASANLLRALLVNHANMLSEIESSFPEDMKKSYRSANGRDAFRDIAGYGAVDEGELFRSSQNAVVLMAEEKIENNSHHFFELPLPDDFLRSQRASREIRVTLSYCPAVRTTRIDYVATKMSFRLVKDQSLESVQRHFNHSTQDETKTRNDDATSNRDISAELRGKGTVQSSTWRIKQPKPSEKWFVVITRQDRDWGEALSFEQEDYALVVTVTDRENEEAQLYSQISQRIELKARERARARV
;
A
#
# COMPACT_ATOMS: atom_id res chain seq x y z
N MET A 1 20.09 -3.20 -12.18
CA MET A 1 19.83 -2.82 -13.60
C MET A 1 18.51 -3.34 -14.16
N ILE A 2 18.05 -4.52 -13.80
CA ILE A 2 16.89 -5.19 -14.46
C ILE A 2 15.54 -4.53 -14.10
N ALA A 3 15.36 -4.03 -12.89
CA ALA A 3 14.13 -3.37 -12.42
C ALA A 3 13.83 -2.00 -13.08
N TYR A 4 14.81 -1.39 -13.75
CA TYR A 4 14.62 -0.07 -14.38
C TYR A 4 13.63 -0.06 -15.52
N GLY A 5 13.55 -1.15 -16.28
CA GLY A 5 12.57 -1.26 -17.36
C GLY A 5 11.15 -1.04 -16.82
N VAL A 6 10.80 -1.74 -15.72
CA VAL A 6 9.49 -1.62 -15.10
C VAL A 6 9.26 -0.23 -14.50
N ALA A 7 10.27 0.35 -13.85
CA ALA A 7 10.13 1.71 -13.29
C ALA A 7 9.94 2.79 -14.38
N LEU A 8 10.58 2.64 -15.55
CA LEU A 8 10.46 3.59 -16.67
C LEU A 8 9.15 3.43 -17.46
N TYR A 9 8.80 2.19 -17.79
CA TYR A 9 7.74 1.90 -18.76
C TYR A 9 6.49 1.28 -18.15
N GLY A 10 6.52 0.93 -16.85
CA GLY A 10 5.44 0.19 -16.21
C GLY A 10 5.36 -1.25 -16.71
N ASP A 11 4.25 -1.63 -17.31
CA ASP A 11 4.05 -2.96 -17.88
C ASP A 11 4.66 -3.08 -19.27
N LEU A 12 5.86 -3.68 -19.36
CA LEU A 12 6.57 -3.85 -20.64
C LEU A 12 5.85 -4.82 -21.58
N GLU A 13 5.07 -5.75 -21.07
CA GLU A 13 4.28 -6.65 -21.91
C GLU A 13 3.15 -5.90 -22.60
N ALA A 14 2.49 -5.00 -21.88
CA ALA A 14 1.51 -4.09 -22.48
C ALA A 14 2.16 -3.14 -23.50
N CYS A 15 3.34 -2.58 -23.21
CA CYS A 15 4.10 -1.76 -24.16
C CYS A 15 4.43 -2.53 -25.43
N ASN A 16 4.84 -3.80 -25.30
CA ASN A 16 5.18 -4.64 -26.43
C ASN A 16 3.95 -5.03 -27.27
N SER A 17 2.83 -5.34 -26.62
CA SER A 17 1.59 -5.71 -27.31
C SER A 17 0.97 -4.55 -28.09
N THR A 18 1.07 -3.35 -27.56
CA THR A 18 0.56 -2.12 -28.20
C THR A 18 1.58 -1.43 -29.11
N ASN A 19 2.84 -1.90 -29.11
CA ASN A 19 3.98 -1.26 -29.74
C ASN A 19 4.13 0.22 -29.36
N TYR A 20 3.81 0.56 -28.10
CA TYR A 20 3.91 1.90 -27.57
C TYR A 20 4.97 1.96 -26.47
N TRP A 21 6.08 2.63 -26.76
CA TRP A 21 7.26 2.76 -25.90
C TRP A 21 7.55 4.23 -25.63
N HIS A 22 6.97 4.78 -24.58
CA HIS A 22 7.18 6.17 -24.20
C HIS A 22 7.59 6.29 -22.73
N PRO A 23 8.86 6.56 -22.42
CA PRO A 23 9.29 6.77 -21.04
C PRO A 23 8.81 8.14 -20.57
N GLU A 24 7.94 8.17 -19.57
CA GLU A 24 7.43 9.41 -18.99
C GLU A 24 8.29 9.91 -17.83
N LEU A 25 9.28 9.13 -17.41
CA LEU A 25 10.08 9.35 -16.19
C LEU A 25 11.57 9.41 -16.50
N TRP A 26 12.31 10.12 -15.62
CA TRP A 26 13.75 10.07 -15.53
C TRP A 26 14.15 9.22 -14.33
N ILE A 27 15.21 8.40 -14.49
CA ILE A 27 15.74 7.56 -13.42
C ILE A 27 17.20 7.91 -13.18
N PHE A 28 17.51 8.18 -11.90
CA PHE A 28 18.86 8.22 -11.40
C PHE A 28 19.20 6.89 -10.73
N ASN A 29 20.40 6.39 -10.92
CA ASN A 29 20.81 5.10 -10.41
C ASN A 29 21.88 5.25 -9.33
N GLY A 30 21.55 4.83 -8.11
CA GLY A 30 22.50 4.65 -7.02
C GLY A 30 22.88 3.18 -6.85
N ARG A 31 24.13 2.85 -7.09
CA ARG A 31 24.64 1.49 -6.82
C ARG A 31 25.13 1.39 -5.39
N ILE A 32 24.42 0.61 -4.57
CA ILE A 32 24.72 0.38 -3.14
C ILE A 32 25.18 -1.05 -2.84
N LEU A 33 25.05 -1.96 -3.82
CA LEU A 33 25.51 -3.34 -3.73
C LEU A 33 26.83 -3.51 -4.51
N ASP A 34 27.70 -4.40 -4.03
CA ASP A 34 28.91 -4.79 -4.70
C ASP A 34 28.68 -5.65 -5.97
N GLU A 35 29.74 -6.25 -6.51
CA GLU A 35 29.65 -7.10 -7.72
C GLU A 35 28.97 -8.44 -7.46
N ASN A 36 28.93 -8.88 -6.21
CA ASN A 36 28.32 -10.13 -5.77
C ASN A 36 26.84 -9.91 -5.34
N ALA A 37 26.30 -8.69 -5.51
CA ALA A 37 25.01 -8.25 -5.01
C ALA A 37 24.92 -8.28 -3.46
N GLU A 38 26.05 -8.13 -2.78
CA GLU A 38 26.15 -8.02 -1.33
C GLU A 38 26.36 -6.56 -0.90
N PHE A 39 26.03 -6.26 0.35
CA PHE A 39 26.34 -4.99 0.97
C PHE A 39 27.05 -5.20 2.31
N ASP A 40 27.93 -4.26 2.65
CA ASP A 40 28.53 -4.24 3.97
C ASP A 40 27.48 -3.77 5.00
N SER A 41 27.03 -4.71 5.83
CA SER A 41 26.02 -4.45 6.87
C SER A 41 26.46 -3.41 7.91
N SER A 42 27.75 -3.14 8.03
CA SER A 42 28.29 -2.14 8.96
C SER A 42 28.20 -0.70 8.42
N SER A 43 28.13 -0.52 7.11
CA SER A 43 28.17 0.78 6.45
C SER A 43 26.92 1.13 5.63
N ILE A 44 26.05 0.15 5.35
CA ILE A 44 24.91 0.34 4.46
C ILE A 44 23.97 1.49 4.86
N GLU A 45 23.71 1.65 6.17
CA GLU A 45 22.85 2.73 6.67
C GLU A 45 23.45 4.11 6.33
N LYS A 46 24.75 4.29 6.55
CA LYS A 46 25.45 5.51 6.22
C LYS A 46 25.48 5.76 4.72
N THR A 47 25.79 4.73 3.93
CA THR A 47 25.82 4.82 2.46
C THR A 47 24.44 5.21 1.89
N LEU A 48 23.35 4.66 2.45
CA LEU A 48 22.01 5.05 2.06
C LEU A 48 21.68 6.50 2.41
N ILE A 49 22.05 6.98 3.61
CA ILE A 49 21.85 8.37 3.99
C ILE A 49 22.59 9.28 3.01
N GLU A 50 23.85 9.02 2.73
CA GLU A 50 24.67 9.80 1.81
C GLU A 50 24.10 9.81 0.40
N ALA A 51 23.71 8.64 -0.13
CA ALA A 51 23.14 8.51 -1.47
C ALA A 51 21.79 9.23 -1.60
N VAL A 52 20.88 9.04 -0.64
CA VAL A 52 19.58 9.70 -0.65
C VAL A 52 19.72 11.21 -0.54
N THR A 53 20.57 11.70 0.38
CA THR A 53 20.86 13.14 0.53
C THR A 53 21.37 13.71 -0.78
N TYR A 54 22.35 13.06 -1.42
CA TYR A 54 22.88 13.49 -2.72
C TYR A 54 21.80 13.58 -3.79
N PHE A 55 20.97 12.55 -3.96
CA PHE A 55 19.93 12.57 -4.98
C PHE A 55 18.82 13.60 -4.69
N VAL A 56 18.52 13.86 -3.43
CA VAL A 56 17.54 14.88 -3.05
C VAL A 56 18.11 16.29 -3.31
N GLU A 57 19.33 16.59 -2.86
CA GLU A 57 19.92 17.92 -2.91
C GLU A 57 20.36 18.29 -4.33
N GLU A 58 21.03 17.39 -5.05
CA GLU A 58 21.59 17.68 -6.37
C GLU A 58 20.59 17.44 -7.52
N HIS A 59 19.65 16.48 -7.35
CA HIS A 59 18.75 16.07 -8.41
C HIS A 59 17.27 16.25 -8.08
N GLN A 60 16.94 16.74 -6.89
CA GLN A 60 15.56 16.95 -6.44
C GLN A 60 14.68 15.68 -6.54
N CYS A 61 15.30 14.52 -6.35
CA CYS A 61 14.59 13.25 -6.36
C CYS A 61 13.60 13.18 -5.21
N ARG A 62 12.36 12.81 -5.50
CA ARG A 62 11.27 12.75 -4.51
C ARG A 62 10.70 11.35 -4.33
N ILE A 63 11.04 10.43 -5.24
CA ILE A 63 10.57 9.04 -5.21
C ILE A 63 11.79 8.14 -5.34
N PHE A 64 11.91 7.17 -4.43
CA PHE A 64 13.00 6.21 -4.37
C PHE A 64 12.45 4.80 -4.41
N ASN A 65 12.99 3.95 -5.30
CA ASN A 65 12.71 2.53 -5.33
C ASN A 65 13.85 1.75 -4.70
N LEU A 66 13.55 0.95 -3.69
CA LEU A 66 14.48 0.02 -3.06
C LEU A 66 13.99 -1.42 -3.24
N SER A 67 14.50 -2.09 -4.26
CA SER A 67 14.25 -3.51 -4.51
C SER A 67 15.36 -4.38 -3.91
N LEU A 68 15.66 -4.15 -2.65
CA LEU A 68 16.63 -4.92 -1.88
C LEU A 68 16.00 -5.40 -0.56
N GLY A 69 16.52 -6.47 0.00
CA GLY A 69 16.12 -6.99 1.29
C GLY A 69 17.21 -7.83 1.91
N ASN A 70 17.32 -7.78 3.23
CA ASN A 70 18.26 -8.60 3.99
C ASN A 70 17.56 -9.86 4.50
N SER A 71 17.78 -10.99 3.83
CA SER A 71 17.21 -12.29 4.22
C SER A 71 17.67 -12.76 5.62
N ASN A 72 18.81 -12.26 6.11
CA ASN A 72 19.33 -12.55 7.44
C ASN A 72 18.73 -11.66 8.53
N ALA A 73 17.86 -10.71 8.16
CA ALA A 73 17.17 -9.80 9.08
C ALA A 73 15.64 -9.86 8.90
N PRO A 74 15.01 -11.02 9.19
CA PRO A 74 13.56 -11.10 9.25
C PRO A 74 13.03 -10.21 10.36
N TYR A 75 11.81 -9.68 10.18
CA TYR A 75 11.19 -8.84 11.18
C TYR A 75 10.87 -9.65 12.46
N ASP A 76 11.28 -9.14 13.61
CA ASP A 76 11.15 -9.83 14.90
C ASP A 76 9.78 -9.66 15.58
N ASN A 77 8.79 -9.10 14.88
CA ASN A 77 7.46 -8.72 15.38
C ASN A 77 7.46 -7.69 16.54
N ARG A 78 8.61 -7.05 16.81
CA ARG A 78 8.76 -6.13 17.95
C ARG A 78 9.37 -4.79 17.60
N HIS A 79 10.47 -4.78 16.85
CA HIS A 79 11.28 -3.58 16.69
C HIS A 79 11.60 -3.30 15.22
N ILE A 80 11.42 -2.06 14.80
CA ILE A 80 11.94 -1.57 13.52
C ILE A 80 13.34 -0.99 13.77
N ARG A 81 14.33 -1.52 13.06
CA ARG A 81 15.75 -1.18 13.20
C ARG A 81 16.40 -1.13 11.82
N GLY A 82 17.72 -0.94 11.78
CA GLY A 82 18.51 -1.07 10.57
C GLY A 82 18.06 -0.11 9.47
N ILE A 83 18.05 -0.63 8.25
CA ILE A 83 17.67 0.15 7.06
C ILE A 83 16.23 0.66 7.17
N ALA A 84 15.30 -0.14 7.68
CA ALA A 84 13.91 0.28 7.84
C ALA A 84 13.75 1.56 8.70
N TYR A 85 14.49 1.67 9.80
CA TYR A 85 14.51 2.88 10.63
C TYR A 85 15.09 4.08 9.89
N VAL A 86 16.17 3.87 9.13
CA VAL A 86 16.80 4.93 8.33
C VAL A 86 15.85 5.46 7.28
N LEU A 87 15.13 4.56 6.57
CA LEU A 87 14.16 4.98 5.56
C LEU A 87 12.99 5.76 6.16
N ASP A 88 12.48 5.33 7.32
CA ASP A 88 11.41 6.05 8.01
C ASP A 88 11.82 7.48 8.38
N LYS A 89 13.06 7.65 8.80
CA LYS A 89 13.63 8.95 9.14
C LYS A 89 13.83 9.82 7.90
N LEU A 90 14.47 9.29 6.86
CA LEU A 90 14.71 10.01 5.60
C LEU A 90 13.42 10.41 4.89
N ALA A 91 12.40 9.52 4.91
CA ALA A 91 11.08 9.82 4.34
C ALA A 91 10.46 11.07 4.98
N ARG A 92 10.61 11.22 6.31
CA ARG A 92 10.13 12.39 7.04
C ARG A 92 11.01 13.62 6.77
N ASP A 93 12.33 13.49 6.95
CA ASP A 93 13.26 14.60 6.94
C ASP A 93 13.27 15.33 5.58
N PHE A 94 13.12 14.58 4.49
CA PHE A 94 13.12 15.11 3.12
C PHE A 94 11.75 15.17 2.45
N ASN A 95 10.66 14.70 3.09
CA ASN A 95 9.34 14.57 2.48
C ASN A 95 9.41 13.81 1.14
N ILE A 96 10.00 12.62 1.15
CA ILE A 96 10.20 11.75 0.00
C ILE A 96 9.46 10.44 0.18
N LEU A 97 9.09 9.82 -0.95
CA LEU A 97 8.44 8.53 -1.00
C LEU A 97 9.47 7.43 -1.28
N PHE A 98 9.56 6.46 -0.37
CA PHE A 98 10.23 5.19 -0.64
C PHE A 98 9.19 4.13 -1.02
N VAL A 99 9.47 3.40 -2.09
CA VAL A 99 8.75 2.19 -2.49
C VAL A 99 9.71 1.01 -2.33
N VAL A 100 9.32 0.04 -1.48
CA VAL A 100 10.20 -1.03 -1.02
C VAL A 100 9.58 -2.38 -1.35
N SER A 101 10.38 -3.34 -1.78
CA SER A 101 9.92 -4.73 -1.98
C SER A 101 9.72 -5.45 -0.64
N ALA A 102 8.66 -6.28 -0.53
CA ALA A 102 8.38 -7.07 0.68
C ALA A 102 9.43 -8.15 0.97
N GLY A 103 10.20 -8.54 -0.05
CA GLY A 103 11.17 -9.61 -0.01
C GLY A 103 10.63 -10.92 -0.58
N ASN A 104 11.56 -11.82 -0.94
CA ASN A 104 11.23 -13.11 -1.51
C ASN A 104 11.53 -14.21 -0.48
N PHE A 105 10.60 -15.16 -0.35
CA PHE A 105 10.77 -16.34 0.48
C PHE A 105 11.13 -17.53 -0.41
N SER A 106 12.21 -18.20 -0.10
CA SER A 106 12.74 -19.35 -0.85
C SER A 106 12.71 -20.66 -0.06
N GLY A 107 11.96 -20.69 1.04
CA GLY A 107 11.90 -21.82 1.95
C GLY A 107 12.79 -21.65 3.19
N SER A 108 12.50 -22.43 4.20
CA SER A 108 13.26 -22.53 5.45
C SER A 108 13.79 -23.96 5.65
N ILE A 109 14.92 -24.12 6.31
CA ILE A 109 15.53 -25.42 6.56
C ILE A 109 15.16 -25.94 7.96
N ASP A 110 14.99 -25.02 8.92
CA ASP A 110 14.67 -25.36 10.31
C ASP A 110 13.85 -24.23 10.96
N PRO A 111 12.55 -24.41 11.18
CA PRO A 111 11.71 -25.52 10.72
C PRO A 111 11.56 -25.59 9.20
N ASP A 112 11.26 -26.78 8.68
CA ASP A 112 11.07 -26.99 7.24
C ASP A 112 9.73 -26.37 6.79
N VAL A 113 9.79 -25.31 5.98
CA VAL A 113 8.62 -24.57 5.46
C VAL A 113 8.88 -24.22 3.99
N PRO A 114 8.04 -24.62 3.04
CA PRO A 114 6.99 -25.65 3.20
C PRO A 114 7.59 -27.03 3.56
N ARG A 115 6.81 -27.88 4.23
CA ARG A 115 7.33 -29.16 4.74
C ARG A 115 7.61 -30.18 3.65
N HIS A 116 6.78 -30.23 2.64
CA HIS A 116 6.84 -31.26 1.61
C HIS A 116 6.59 -30.73 0.21
N SER A 117 5.75 -29.70 0.05
CA SER A 117 5.28 -29.30 -1.27
C SER A 117 4.90 -27.83 -1.35
N TRP A 118 5.62 -27.06 -2.15
CA TRP A 118 5.25 -25.69 -2.51
C TRP A 118 3.85 -25.62 -3.14
N ARG A 119 3.45 -26.67 -3.85
CA ARG A 119 2.17 -26.72 -4.54
C ARG A 119 1.00 -27.03 -3.59
N ASN A 120 1.15 -28.05 -2.77
CA ASN A 120 0.06 -28.55 -1.94
C ASN A 120 -0.14 -27.72 -0.66
N GLU A 121 0.93 -27.08 -0.18
CA GLU A 121 0.90 -26.21 1.01
C GLU A 121 0.69 -24.74 0.66
N TYR A 122 0.54 -24.42 -0.64
CA TYR A 122 0.14 -23.08 -1.07
C TYR A 122 -1.35 -22.84 -0.78
N PRO A 123 -1.74 -21.69 -0.22
CA PRO A 123 -0.94 -20.54 0.19
C PRO A 123 -0.54 -20.56 1.68
N GLU A 124 -0.72 -21.65 2.41
CA GLU A 124 -0.57 -21.73 3.88
C GLU A 124 0.81 -21.29 4.35
N TYR A 125 1.88 -21.75 3.70
CA TYR A 125 3.25 -21.39 4.07
C TYR A 125 3.57 -19.89 3.89
N LEU A 126 2.78 -19.16 3.10
CA LEU A 126 2.93 -17.70 2.99
C LEU A 126 2.60 -16.96 4.29
N LEU A 127 1.93 -17.61 5.24
CA LEU A 127 1.57 -17.05 6.56
C LEU A 127 2.43 -17.60 7.69
N ALA A 128 3.43 -18.42 7.37
CA ALA A 128 4.36 -18.94 8.37
C ALA A 128 5.32 -17.84 8.87
N ASP A 129 5.75 -17.91 10.12
CA ASP A 129 6.65 -16.92 10.73
C ASP A 129 7.95 -16.74 9.93
N GLU A 130 8.43 -17.78 9.25
CA GLU A 130 9.64 -17.79 8.42
C GLU A 130 9.46 -16.98 7.13
N SER A 131 8.22 -16.80 6.67
CA SER A 131 7.90 -16.03 5.46
C SER A 131 7.54 -14.57 5.76
N ILE A 132 7.76 -14.10 7.00
CA ILE A 132 7.54 -12.69 7.37
C ILE A 132 8.46 -11.74 6.58
N ILE A 133 8.01 -10.50 6.39
CA ILE A 133 8.80 -9.44 5.74
C ILE A 133 10.19 -9.26 6.37
N ILE A 134 11.14 -8.84 5.55
CA ILE A 134 12.55 -8.65 5.93
C ILE A 134 12.95 -7.18 5.86
N ASP A 135 14.00 -6.77 6.58
CA ASP A 135 14.54 -5.40 6.50
C ASP A 135 14.87 -5.05 5.03
N PRO A 136 14.40 -3.89 4.45
CA PRO A 136 13.73 -2.76 5.11
C PRO A 136 12.19 -2.73 5.00
N ALA A 137 11.53 -3.78 4.56
CA ALA A 137 10.09 -3.82 4.35
C ALA A 137 9.21 -3.48 5.58
N PRO A 138 9.64 -3.70 6.85
CA PRO A 138 8.87 -3.31 8.03
C PRO A 138 8.72 -1.79 8.27
N ALA A 139 9.44 -0.93 7.57
CA ALA A 139 9.40 0.53 7.74
C ALA A 139 7.96 1.09 7.59
N LEU A 140 7.56 2.03 8.46
CA LEU A 140 6.17 2.54 8.50
C LEU A 140 5.90 3.70 7.54
N ASN A 141 6.90 4.56 7.31
CA ASN A 141 6.77 5.77 6.50
C ASN A 141 6.99 5.52 4.99
N VAL A 142 7.16 4.28 4.60
CA VAL A 142 7.38 3.85 3.22
C VAL A 142 6.16 3.08 2.69
N LEU A 143 6.08 2.85 1.38
CA LEU A 143 5.16 1.87 0.78
C LEU A 143 5.90 0.57 0.52
N THR A 144 5.48 -0.50 1.17
CA THR A 144 5.99 -1.86 0.93
C THR A 144 5.08 -2.57 -0.05
N VAL A 145 5.68 -3.26 -1.03
CA VAL A 145 4.95 -3.90 -2.13
C VAL A 145 5.21 -5.41 -2.15
N GLY A 146 4.15 -6.18 -2.00
CA GLY A 146 4.13 -7.62 -2.21
C GLY A 146 3.93 -7.99 -3.67
N SER A 147 3.99 -9.28 -3.98
CA SER A 147 3.98 -9.78 -5.35
C SER A 147 2.72 -10.59 -5.68
N LEU A 148 2.16 -10.34 -6.86
CA LEU A 148 1.10 -11.14 -7.50
C LEU A 148 1.66 -11.91 -8.69
N ALA A 149 1.11 -13.11 -8.89
CA ALA A 149 1.36 -13.93 -10.04
C ALA A 149 0.63 -13.39 -11.28
N ARG A 150 1.35 -13.27 -12.41
CA ARG A 150 0.76 -12.83 -13.67
C ARG A 150 0.28 -13.99 -14.52
N HIS A 151 1.13 -15.00 -14.70
CA HIS A 151 0.84 -16.19 -15.49
C HIS A 151 1.08 -17.44 -14.67
N ASN A 152 0.38 -18.50 -14.95
CA ASN A 152 0.49 -19.80 -14.26
C ASN A 152 1.06 -20.92 -15.14
N ALA A 153 1.44 -20.61 -16.37
CA ALA A 153 2.00 -21.53 -17.32
C ALA A 153 3.14 -20.91 -18.12
N THR A 154 4.06 -21.73 -18.61
CA THR A 154 5.15 -21.30 -19.49
C THR A 154 4.61 -20.94 -20.88
N PHE A 155 5.44 -20.27 -21.71
CA PHE A 155 5.09 -19.96 -23.09
C PHE A 155 4.67 -21.19 -23.90
N ASP A 156 5.37 -22.29 -23.74
CA ASP A 156 5.05 -23.53 -24.47
C ASP A 156 3.73 -24.12 -23.95
N ALA A 157 3.48 -24.09 -22.64
CA ALA A 157 2.22 -24.54 -22.05
C ALA A 157 1.06 -23.61 -22.36
N GLN A 158 1.29 -22.31 -22.52
CA GLN A 158 0.27 -21.35 -22.97
C GLN A 158 -0.19 -21.65 -24.41
N ARG A 159 0.70 -22.16 -25.25
CA ARG A 159 0.36 -22.65 -26.60
C ARG A 159 -0.41 -23.98 -26.59
N TYR A 160 -0.20 -24.77 -25.55
CA TYR A 160 -0.77 -26.11 -25.40
C TYR A 160 -1.49 -26.21 -24.06
N PRO A 161 -2.75 -25.75 -23.97
CA PRO A 161 -3.50 -25.68 -22.71
C PRO A 161 -3.66 -27.03 -22.00
N GLU A 162 -3.40 -28.14 -22.70
CA GLU A 162 -3.45 -29.49 -22.17
C GLU A 162 -2.34 -29.80 -21.15
N ILE A 163 -1.24 -29.02 -21.15
CA ILE A 163 -0.12 -29.21 -20.21
C ILE A 163 -0.46 -28.77 -18.78
N GLY A 164 -1.52 -27.98 -18.61
CA GLY A 164 -2.07 -27.62 -17.31
C GLY A 164 -1.25 -26.56 -16.56
N GLN A 165 -1.68 -26.30 -15.35
CA GLN A 165 -1.12 -25.34 -14.44
C GLN A 165 0.26 -25.79 -13.91
N LEU A 166 1.31 -25.03 -14.18
CA LEU A 166 2.66 -25.36 -13.75
C LEU A 166 3.06 -24.69 -12.42
N ALA A 167 2.43 -23.58 -12.06
CA ALA A 167 2.69 -22.85 -10.81
C ALA A 167 1.71 -23.23 -9.69
N PRO A 168 2.09 -23.06 -8.42
CA PRO A 168 1.15 -23.15 -7.29
C PRO A 168 0.06 -22.07 -7.36
N ALA A 169 0.44 -20.83 -7.71
CA ALA A 169 -0.44 -19.67 -7.82
C ALA A 169 -1.03 -19.55 -9.23
N THR A 170 -2.31 -19.17 -9.32
CA THR A 170 -2.93 -18.73 -10.56
C THR A 170 -2.79 -17.22 -10.74
N GLU A 171 -3.24 -16.70 -11.87
CA GLU A 171 -3.21 -15.27 -12.17
C GLU A 171 -3.91 -14.45 -11.07
N ASN A 172 -3.34 -13.30 -10.70
CA ASN A 172 -3.80 -12.39 -9.64
C ASN A 172 -3.78 -12.96 -8.21
N GLN A 173 -3.32 -14.17 -8.01
CA GLN A 173 -3.07 -14.70 -6.67
C GLN A 173 -1.70 -14.24 -6.14
N PRO A 174 -1.47 -14.28 -4.82
CA PRO A 174 -0.15 -14.00 -4.25
C PRO A 174 0.94 -14.87 -4.88
N SER A 175 2.04 -14.28 -5.31
CA SER A 175 3.16 -15.05 -5.84
C SER A 175 3.68 -16.05 -4.80
N PRO A 176 4.11 -17.26 -5.19
CA PRO A 176 4.48 -18.31 -4.24
C PRO A 176 5.72 -18.00 -3.41
N PHE A 177 6.37 -16.88 -3.68
CA PHE A 177 7.56 -16.39 -2.97
C PHE A 177 7.32 -15.08 -2.21
N THR A 178 6.11 -14.47 -2.27
CA THR A 178 5.87 -13.19 -1.61
C THR A 178 5.92 -13.34 -0.09
N ARG A 179 6.50 -12.35 0.60
CA ARG A 179 6.52 -12.33 2.06
C ARG A 179 5.33 -11.56 2.60
N HIS A 180 4.93 -11.88 3.84
CA HIS A 180 3.78 -11.31 4.52
C HIS A 180 4.18 -10.38 5.69
N GLY A 181 3.26 -9.51 6.09
CA GLY A 181 3.31 -8.74 7.32
C GLY A 181 2.69 -9.48 8.51
N PRO A 182 2.31 -8.76 9.52
CA PRO A 182 2.30 -7.31 9.67
C PRO A 182 3.65 -6.73 10.08
N THR A 183 3.70 -5.40 10.24
CA THR A 183 4.79 -4.73 10.93
C THR A 183 4.41 -4.35 12.36
N ILE A 184 5.14 -3.45 12.98
CA ILE A 184 5.03 -3.07 14.40
C ILE A 184 3.58 -2.82 14.84
N LYS A 185 3.23 -3.37 16.02
CA LYS A 185 1.88 -3.31 16.60
C LYS A 185 0.76 -3.87 15.71
N GLY A 186 1.11 -4.65 14.69
CA GLY A 186 0.18 -5.23 13.75
C GLY A 186 -0.32 -4.24 12.68
N ALA A 187 0.48 -3.23 12.34
CA ALA A 187 0.19 -2.35 11.21
C ALA A 187 0.27 -3.12 9.89
N ILE A 188 -0.60 -2.76 8.95
CA ILE A 188 -0.72 -3.42 7.65
C ILE A 188 0.58 -3.26 6.87
N LYS A 189 1.17 -4.38 6.47
CA LYS A 189 2.30 -4.54 5.54
C LYS A 189 2.16 -5.90 4.83
N PRO A 190 2.57 -5.97 3.55
CA PRO A 190 2.80 -4.84 2.66
C PRO A 190 1.54 -3.98 2.53
N GLU A 191 1.66 -2.71 2.16
CA GLU A 191 0.47 -1.88 1.90
C GLU A 191 -0.17 -2.22 0.57
N LEU A 192 0.62 -2.54 -0.43
CA LEU A 192 0.18 -2.77 -1.81
C LEU A 192 0.76 -4.06 -2.36
N VAL A 193 0.13 -4.57 -3.40
CA VAL A 193 0.67 -5.64 -4.23
C VAL A 193 0.65 -5.23 -5.69
N ALA A 194 1.59 -5.79 -6.47
CA ALA A 194 1.64 -5.62 -7.92
C ALA A 194 2.20 -6.88 -8.58
N MET A 195 2.12 -6.97 -9.90
CA MET A 195 2.65 -8.10 -10.64
C MET A 195 4.17 -8.20 -10.46
N GLY A 196 4.62 -9.29 -9.84
CA GLY A 196 6.04 -9.61 -9.65
C GLY A 196 6.42 -10.95 -10.25
N GLY A 197 5.49 -11.58 -10.99
CA GLY A 197 5.70 -12.85 -11.66
C GLY A 197 5.38 -14.07 -10.80
N ASN A 198 5.63 -15.24 -11.36
CA ASN A 198 5.30 -16.53 -10.77
C ASN A 198 6.50 -17.47 -10.91
N LEU A 199 6.48 -18.61 -10.21
CA LEU A 199 7.48 -19.66 -10.31
C LEU A 199 6.81 -21.00 -10.55
N ALA A 200 7.42 -21.82 -11.41
CA ALA A 200 6.95 -23.18 -11.64
C ALA A 200 7.29 -24.10 -10.47
N SER A 201 6.48 -25.11 -10.27
CA SER A 201 6.73 -26.17 -9.30
C SER A 201 6.42 -27.51 -9.95
N PRO A 202 7.22 -28.57 -9.74
CA PRO A 202 6.96 -29.88 -10.31
C PRO A 202 5.57 -30.39 -9.93
N ILE A 203 4.78 -30.85 -10.94
CA ILE A 203 3.39 -31.25 -10.74
C ILE A 203 3.26 -32.45 -9.80
N ARG A 204 4.23 -33.37 -9.85
CA ARG A 204 4.18 -34.62 -9.05
C ARG A 204 4.68 -34.46 -7.64
N THR A 205 5.76 -33.73 -7.45
CA THR A 205 6.42 -33.60 -6.13
C THR A 205 6.14 -32.26 -5.47
N GLY A 206 6.11 -31.17 -6.26
CA GLY A 206 5.95 -29.81 -5.75
C GLY A 206 7.06 -29.38 -4.78
N ASN A 207 8.21 -30.03 -4.80
CA ASN A 207 9.27 -29.92 -3.78
C ASN A 207 10.23 -28.73 -3.99
N GLU A 208 10.08 -28.01 -5.10
CA GLU A 208 10.92 -26.84 -5.41
C GLU A 208 10.15 -25.78 -6.19
N LEU A 209 10.66 -24.55 -6.19
CA LEU A 209 10.24 -23.47 -7.08
C LEU A 209 11.32 -23.24 -8.14
N ASN A 210 10.93 -23.32 -9.41
CA ASN A 210 11.82 -23.18 -10.56
C ASN A 210 11.65 -21.82 -11.23
N ALA A 211 12.71 -21.00 -11.20
CA ALA A 211 12.74 -19.65 -11.78
C ALA A 211 13.17 -19.62 -13.27
N VAL A 212 13.58 -20.75 -13.82
CA VAL A 212 14.18 -20.80 -15.18
C VAL A 212 13.12 -20.86 -16.29
N MET A 213 11.89 -21.18 -15.95
CA MET A 213 10.83 -21.35 -16.94
C MET A 213 10.32 -20.01 -17.47
N ARG A 214 10.37 -19.83 -18.80
CA ARG A 214 9.92 -18.62 -19.48
C ARG A 214 8.40 -18.53 -19.55
N GLY A 215 7.88 -17.29 -19.57
CA GLY A 215 6.46 -17.00 -19.67
C GLY A 215 5.76 -16.86 -18.34
N MET A 216 6.47 -16.99 -17.22
CA MET A 216 5.89 -16.85 -15.88
C MET A 216 6.39 -15.62 -15.12
N GLY A 217 7.50 -15.04 -15.55
CA GLY A 217 8.09 -13.85 -14.95
C GLY A 217 7.46 -12.54 -15.45
N VAL A 218 7.91 -11.45 -14.88
CA VAL A 218 7.66 -10.09 -15.37
C VAL A 218 8.66 -9.79 -16.49
N LEU A 219 8.16 -9.29 -17.62
CA LEU A 219 9.00 -8.85 -18.71
C LEU A 219 9.75 -7.58 -18.30
N THR A 220 11.06 -7.56 -18.51
CA THR A 220 11.91 -6.40 -18.21
C THR A 220 13.07 -6.28 -19.19
N CYS A 221 13.80 -5.15 -19.15
CA CYS A 221 14.99 -4.94 -19.98
C CYS A 221 16.11 -5.89 -19.59
N ASN A 222 16.76 -6.47 -20.60
CA ASN A 222 17.89 -7.37 -20.39
C ASN A 222 19.19 -6.58 -20.17
N SER A 223 19.84 -6.75 -19.03
CA SER A 223 21.16 -6.15 -18.77
C SER A 223 22.28 -6.70 -19.66
N ARG A 224 22.08 -7.88 -20.23
CA ARG A 224 22.99 -8.56 -21.15
C ARG A 224 22.41 -8.59 -22.57
N PHE A 225 22.04 -7.43 -23.10
CA PHE A 225 21.39 -7.29 -24.42
C PHE A 225 22.29 -7.64 -25.62
N VAL A 226 23.52 -8.07 -25.40
CA VAL A 226 24.43 -8.52 -26.47
C VAL A 226 23.89 -9.85 -27.02
N GLY A 227 23.50 -9.87 -28.30
CA GLY A 227 23.00 -11.08 -28.96
C GLY A 227 21.51 -11.08 -29.27
N ASN A 228 20.89 -9.94 -29.48
CA ASN A 228 19.49 -9.74 -29.91
C ASN A 228 18.38 -10.05 -28.90
N THR A 229 18.68 -10.25 -27.64
CA THR A 229 17.68 -10.40 -26.58
C THR A 229 17.55 -9.10 -25.79
N LEU A 230 16.64 -8.21 -26.20
CA LEU A 230 16.41 -6.92 -25.55
C LEU A 230 15.70 -7.09 -24.19
N PHE A 231 14.95 -8.15 -24.03
CA PHE A 231 14.11 -8.40 -22.86
C PHE A 231 14.54 -9.67 -22.14
N SER A 232 14.27 -9.70 -20.84
CA SER A 232 14.37 -10.89 -19.99
C SER A 232 13.13 -10.97 -19.11
N GLU A 233 12.81 -12.17 -18.65
CA GLU A 233 11.73 -12.43 -17.70
C GLU A 233 12.32 -12.81 -16.36
N ILE A 234 11.84 -12.21 -15.30
CA ILE A 234 12.29 -12.47 -13.95
C ILE A 234 11.12 -12.37 -12.99
N SER A 235 11.13 -13.19 -11.93
CA SER A 235 10.12 -13.18 -10.87
C SER A 235 10.72 -12.70 -9.55
N GLY A 236 9.96 -11.88 -8.82
CA GLY A 236 10.36 -11.36 -7.51
C GLY A 236 9.58 -10.09 -7.14
N THR A 237 9.42 -9.85 -5.84
CA THR A 237 8.87 -8.58 -5.31
C THR A 237 9.68 -7.36 -5.78
N SER A 238 10.93 -7.59 -6.19
CA SER A 238 11.81 -6.58 -6.80
C SER A 238 11.31 -6.04 -8.14
N PHE A 239 10.30 -6.68 -8.75
CA PHE A 239 9.64 -6.21 -9.99
C PHE A 239 8.24 -5.64 -9.72
N ALA A 240 7.60 -6.04 -8.63
CA ALA A 240 6.35 -5.45 -8.16
C ALA A 240 6.55 -4.01 -7.64
N ALA A 241 7.58 -3.77 -6.83
CA ALA A 241 7.87 -2.45 -6.28
C ALA A 241 8.15 -1.37 -7.36
N PRO A 242 8.96 -1.62 -8.42
CA PRO A 242 9.18 -0.65 -9.49
C PRO A 242 7.92 -0.27 -10.26
N TYR A 243 6.93 -1.15 -10.37
CA TYR A 243 5.65 -0.81 -10.98
C TYR A 243 4.89 0.24 -10.16
N ILE A 244 4.83 0.09 -8.84
CA ILE A 244 4.25 1.11 -7.95
C ILE A 244 5.07 2.42 -8.00
N THR A 245 6.40 2.32 -8.14
CA THR A 245 7.28 3.48 -8.33
C THR A 245 6.95 4.22 -9.64
N HIS A 246 6.70 3.49 -10.72
CA HIS A 246 6.24 4.03 -11.99
C HIS A 246 4.92 4.82 -11.83
N LEU A 247 3.93 4.23 -11.17
CA LEU A 247 2.65 4.91 -10.91
C LEU A 247 2.84 6.16 -10.05
N ALA A 248 3.69 6.09 -9.02
CA ALA A 248 4.02 7.25 -8.18
C ALA A 248 4.68 8.37 -8.99
N GLY A 249 5.60 8.03 -9.90
CA GLY A 249 6.26 9.00 -10.78
C GLY A 249 5.27 9.70 -11.71
N ARG A 250 4.35 8.95 -12.32
CA ARG A 250 3.28 9.51 -13.17
C ARG A 250 2.33 10.40 -12.36
N LEU A 251 2.00 10.01 -11.12
CA LEU A 251 1.24 10.88 -10.22
C LEU A 251 1.97 12.18 -9.94
N LEU A 252 3.27 12.13 -9.70
CA LEU A 252 4.08 13.33 -9.46
C LEU A 252 4.14 14.23 -10.70
N ASN A 253 4.14 13.67 -11.92
CA ASN A 253 4.02 14.45 -13.15
C ASN A 253 2.66 15.17 -13.23
N ASN A 254 1.57 14.50 -12.84
CA ASN A 254 0.23 15.09 -12.82
C ASN A 254 0.03 16.10 -11.68
N TYR A 255 0.66 15.87 -10.55
CA TYR A 255 0.59 16.67 -9.34
C TYR A 255 1.99 17.09 -8.86
N PRO A 256 2.70 18.00 -9.55
CA PRO A 256 4.12 18.31 -9.27
C PRO A 256 4.39 18.84 -7.86
N LYS A 257 3.37 19.34 -7.17
CA LYS A 257 3.47 19.87 -5.81
C LYS A 257 3.03 18.87 -4.73
N ALA A 258 2.55 17.69 -5.12
CA ALA A 258 2.09 16.69 -4.17
C ALA A 258 3.18 16.31 -3.17
N SER A 259 2.87 16.23 -1.88
CA SER A 259 3.78 15.68 -0.87
C SER A 259 3.92 14.17 -1.00
N ALA A 260 4.92 13.59 -0.36
CA ALA A 260 5.04 12.14 -0.24
C ALA A 260 3.79 11.52 0.42
N ASN A 261 3.18 12.22 1.39
CA ASN A 261 1.94 11.79 2.02
C ASN A 261 0.78 11.73 1.03
N LEU A 262 0.64 12.72 0.13
CA LEU A 262 -0.41 12.70 -0.88
C LEU A 262 -0.20 11.58 -1.91
N LEU A 263 1.03 11.35 -2.36
CA LEU A 263 1.34 10.24 -3.26
C LEU A 263 0.99 8.87 -2.62
N ARG A 264 1.37 8.67 -1.34
CA ARG A 264 1.01 7.45 -0.59
C ARG A 264 -0.50 7.31 -0.46
N ALA A 265 -1.20 8.39 -0.12
CA ALA A 265 -2.66 8.39 0.03
C ALA A 265 -3.37 8.07 -1.29
N LEU A 266 -2.95 8.64 -2.42
CA LEU A 266 -3.53 8.39 -3.73
C LEU A 266 -3.34 6.94 -4.17
N LEU A 267 -2.14 6.39 -4.06
CA LEU A 267 -1.86 5.00 -4.42
C LEU A 267 -2.69 4.01 -3.60
N VAL A 268 -2.78 4.22 -2.29
CA VAL A 268 -3.56 3.35 -1.40
C VAL A 268 -5.07 3.57 -1.56
N ASN A 269 -5.51 4.80 -1.85
CA ASN A 269 -6.93 5.09 -2.09
C ASN A 269 -7.47 4.38 -3.34
N HIS A 270 -6.65 4.18 -4.36
CA HIS A 270 -7.04 3.50 -5.60
C HIS A 270 -6.61 2.01 -5.63
N ALA A 271 -6.28 1.44 -4.47
CA ALA A 271 -5.98 0.02 -4.36
C ALA A 271 -7.25 -0.79 -4.08
N ASN A 272 -7.44 -1.88 -4.81
CA ASN A 272 -8.58 -2.77 -4.68
C ASN A 272 -8.10 -4.18 -4.31
N MET A 273 -8.78 -4.81 -3.34
CA MET A 273 -8.55 -6.22 -3.03
C MET A 273 -9.15 -7.06 -4.14
N LEU A 274 -8.31 -7.85 -4.80
CA LEU A 274 -8.74 -8.74 -5.87
C LEU A 274 -9.42 -9.99 -5.29
N SER A 275 -10.47 -10.46 -5.93
CA SER A 275 -11.21 -11.65 -5.52
C SER A 275 -10.35 -12.91 -5.53
N GLU A 276 -9.37 -12.99 -6.43
CA GLU A 276 -8.42 -14.09 -6.58
C GLU A 276 -7.49 -14.21 -5.36
N ILE A 277 -7.15 -13.08 -4.74
CA ILE A 277 -6.38 -13.07 -3.49
C ILE A 277 -7.22 -13.66 -2.35
N GLU A 278 -8.46 -13.19 -2.19
CA GLU A 278 -9.33 -13.67 -1.12
C GLU A 278 -9.69 -15.15 -1.30
N SER A 279 -9.93 -15.58 -2.53
CA SER A 279 -10.32 -16.95 -2.85
C SER A 279 -9.16 -17.96 -2.81
N SER A 280 -7.90 -17.49 -2.82
CA SER A 280 -6.73 -18.37 -2.67
C SER A 280 -6.67 -19.00 -1.27
N PHE A 281 -7.28 -18.36 -0.25
CA PHE A 281 -7.30 -18.86 1.12
C PHE A 281 -8.57 -19.66 1.41
N PRO A 282 -8.49 -20.93 1.87
CA PRO A 282 -9.64 -21.72 2.32
C PRO A 282 -10.40 -21.03 3.46
N GLU A 283 -11.72 -21.22 3.53
CA GLU A 283 -12.59 -20.55 4.51
C GLU A 283 -12.28 -20.90 5.97
N ASP A 284 -11.86 -22.12 6.24
CA ASP A 284 -11.43 -22.60 7.55
C ASP A 284 -10.12 -21.91 7.97
N MET A 285 -9.17 -21.76 7.05
CA MET A 285 -7.93 -21.02 7.28
C MET A 285 -8.23 -19.54 7.57
N LYS A 286 -9.07 -18.88 6.76
CA LYS A 286 -9.47 -17.48 6.99
C LYS A 286 -10.08 -17.29 8.38
N LYS A 287 -10.97 -18.19 8.80
CA LYS A 287 -11.61 -18.14 10.13
C LYS A 287 -10.60 -18.36 11.25
N SER A 288 -9.76 -19.38 11.13
CA SER A 288 -8.72 -19.69 12.11
C SER A 288 -7.73 -18.52 12.29
N TYR A 289 -7.23 -18.00 11.17
CA TYR A 289 -6.30 -16.87 11.18
C TYR A 289 -6.92 -15.62 11.81
N ARG A 290 -8.16 -15.28 11.43
CA ARG A 290 -8.88 -14.13 12.01
C ARG A 290 -9.11 -14.29 13.51
N SER A 291 -9.44 -15.49 13.97
CA SER A 291 -9.61 -15.79 15.39
C SER A 291 -8.32 -15.60 16.18
N ALA A 292 -7.19 -16.00 15.62
CA ALA A 292 -5.88 -15.91 16.27
C ALA A 292 -5.29 -14.48 16.22
N ASN A 293 -5.48 -13.76 15.11
CA ASN A 293 -4.75 -12.53 14.84
C ASN A 293 -5.63 -11.26 14.84
N GLY A 294 -6.96 -11.38 14.90
CA GLY A 294 -7.90 -10.26 14.87
C GLY A 294 -7.97 -9.53 13.53
N ARG A 295 -7.45 -10.14 12.44
CA ARG A 295 -7.41 -9.58 11.09
C ARG A 295 -7.42 -10.69 10.03
N ASP A 296 -7.68 -10.34 8.79
CA ASP A 296 -7.75 -11.28 7.68
C ASP A 296 -6.36 -11.68 7.16
N ALA A 297 -6.16 -12.97 6.85
CA ALA A 297 -4.94 -13.52 6.29
C ALA A 297 -4.48 -12.78 5.02
N PHE A 298 -5.41 -12.52 4.10
CA PHE A 298 -5.13 -11.83 2.85
C PHE A 298 -4.67 -10.37 3.07
N ARG A 299 -5.03 -9.74 4.20
CA ARG A 299 -4.54 -8.39 4.54
C ARG A 299 -3.07 -8.37 4.93
N ASP A 300 -2.58 -9.42 5.57
CA ASP A 300 -1.15 -9.51 5.90
C ASP A 300 -0.28 -9.86 4.66
N ILE A 301 -0.90 -10.37 3.59
CA ILE A 301 -0.19 -10.67 2.34
C ILE A 301 -0.33 -9.55 1.31
N ALA A 302 -1.50 -8.95 1.19
CA ALA A 302 -1.81 -8.03 0.10
C ALA A 302 -2.20 -6.61 0.56
N GLY A 303 -2.24 -6.35 1.85
CA GLY A 303 -2.53 -5.03 2.40
C GLY A 303 -3.86 -4.45 1.94
N TYR A 304 -3.81 -3.33 1.25
CA TYR A 304 -4.98 -2.70 0.65
C TYR A 304 -5.33 -3.27 -0.73
N GLY A 305 -4.43 -4.05 -1.33
CA GLY A 305 -4.61 -4.72 -2.62
C GLY A 305 -3.75 -4.15 -3.74
N ALA A 306 -4.16 -4.37 -4.98
CA ALA A 306 -3.50 -3.88 -6.18
C ALA A 306 -4.07 -2.51 -6.61
N VAL A 307 -3.20 -1.61 -7.05
CA VAL A 307 -3.60 -0.29 -7.55
C VAL A 307 -4.33 -0.45 -8.88
N ASP A 308 -5.52 0.12 -8.98
CA ASP A 308 -6.24 0.24 -10.24
C ASP A 308 -5.73 1.49 -10.99
N GLU A 309 -4.90 1.26 -12.01
CA GLU A 309 -4.33 2.33 -12.83
C GLU A 309 -5.42 3.10 -13.59
N GLY A 310 -6.48 2.40 -14.00
CA GLY A 310 -7.61 3.02 -14.70
C GLY A 310 -8.33 4.03 -13.82
N GLU A 311 -8.63 3.67 -12.58
CA GLU A 311 -9.26 4.58 -11.60
C GLU A 311 -8.29 5.69 -11.15
N LEU A 312 -6.98 5.38 -11.03
CA LEU A 312 -5.97 6.33 -10.58
C LEU A 312 -5.75 7.51 -11.54
N PHE A 313 -5.77 7.26 -12.86
CA PHE A 313 -5.43 8.28 -13.87
C PHE A 313 -6.62 8.75 -14.72
N ARG A 314 -7.77 8.13 -14.59
CA ARG A 314 -8.97 8.51 -15.34
C ARG A 314 -10.04 9.03 -14.41
N SER A 315 -10.48 10.25 -14.61
CA SER A 315 -11.73 10.70 -14.00
C SER A 315 -12.90 10.00 -14.70
N SER A 316 -13.71 9.29 -13.92
CA SER A 316 -14.97 8.73 -14.40
C SER A 316 -16.13 9.67 -14.01
N GLN A 317 -17.22 9.67 -14.78
CA GLN A 317 -18.39 10.48 -14.45
C GLN A 317 -19.09 10.02 -13.17
N ASN A 318 -18.87 8.78 -12.77
CA ASN A 318 -19.46 8.13 -11.60
C ASN A 318 -18.56 8.09 -10.37
N ALA A 319 -17.36 8.69 -10.43
CA ALA A 319 -16.44 8.78 -9.30
C ALA A 319 -15.80 10.16 -9.19
N VAL A 320 -15.64 10.63 -7.97
CA VAL A 320 -14.98 11.90 -7.65
C VAL A 320 -13.94 11.68 -6.58
N VAL A 321 -12.74 12.21 -6.82
CA VAL A 321 -11.63 12.20 -5.89
C VAL A 321 -11.44 13.59 -5.29
N LEU A 322 -11.58 13.69 -3.98
CA LEU A 322 -11.37 14.91 -3.20
C LEU A 322 -10.06 14.76 -2.43
N MET A 323 -9.23 15.80 -2.46
CA MET A 323 -7.89 15.78 -1.85
C MET A 323 -7.69 16.99 -0.96
N ALA A 324 -6.97 16.80 0.15
CA ALA A 324 -6.49 17.87 1.02
C ALA A 324 -5.11 17.55 1.55
N GLU A 325 -4.24 18.55 1.62
CA GLU A 325 -2.97 18.52 2.32
C GLU A 325 -3.00 19.63 3.36
N GLU A 326 -2.88 19.27 4.64
CA GLU A 326 -3.06 20.19 5.75
C GLU A 326 -2.07 19.90 6.88
N LYS A 327 -1.96 20.85 7.80
CA LYS A 327 -1.16 20.74 9.02
C LYS A 327 -2.08 20.76 10.23
N ILE A 328 -1.90 19.82 11.15
CA ILE A 328 -2.74 19.70 12.33
C ILE A 328 -1.92 19.85 13.62
N GLU A 329 -2.45 20.62 14.58
CA GLU A 329 -1.86 20.80 15.92
C GLU A 329 -2.09 19.55 16.78
N ASN A 330 -1.24 19.37 17.81
CA ASN A 330 -1.47 18.28 18.78
C ASN A 330 -2.79 18.46 19.50
N ASN A 331 -3.43 17.34 19.85
CA ASN A 331 -4.73 17.31 20.52
C ASN A 331 -5.81 18.15 19.81
N SER A 332 -5.86 18.05 18.47
CA SER A 332 -6.79 18.80 17.63
C SER A 332 -7.57 17.91 16.69
N HIS A 333 -8.71 18.42 16.24
CA HIS A 333 -9.55 17.80 15.23
C HIS A 333 -9.69 18.71 14.02
N HIS A 334 -9.62 18.14 12.81
CA HIS A 334 -10.01 18.79 11.57
C HIS A 334 -11.29 18.15 11.04
N PHE A 335 -12.26 18.96 10.61
CA PHE A 335 -13.55 18.52 10.13
C PHE A 335 -13.72 18.87 8.66
N PHE A 336 -14.01 17.87 7.84
CA PHE A 336 -14.25 18.02 6.40
C PHE A 336 -15.68 17.58 6.08
N GLU A 337 -16.53 18.50 5.67
CA GLU A 337 -17.86 18.18 5.16
C GLU A 337 -17.73 17.65 3.73
N LEU A 338 -18.27 16.47 3.46
CA LEU A 338 -18.29 15.91 2.13
C LEU A 338 -19.41 16.52 1.30
N PRO A 339 -19.12 17.11 0.12
CA PRO A 339 -20.12 17.77 -0.73
C PRO A 339 -20.93 16.74 -1.53
N LEU A 340 -21.66 15.84 -0.86
CA LEU A 340 -22.43 14.81 -1.51
C LEU A 340 -23.69 15.43 -2.15
N PRO A 341 -24.01 15.16 -3.44
CA PRO A 341 -25.23 15.62 -4.08
C PRO A 341 -26.47 14.95 -3.50
N ASP A 342 -27.60 15.66 -3.51
CA ASP A 342 -28.87 15.13 -3.04
C ASP A 342 -29.30 13.87 -3.81
N ASP A 343 -29.01 13.82 -5.11
CA ASP A 343 -29.34 12.67 -5.96
C ASP A 343 -28.53 11.44 -5.58
N PHE A 344 -27.26 11.61 -5.20
CA PHE A 344 -26.44 10.53 -4.62
C PHE A 344 -27.05 9.99 -3.33
N LEU A 345 -27.71 10.82 -2.56
CA LEU A 345 -28.34 10.44 -1.29
C LEU A 345 -29.76 9.86 -1.44
N ARG A 346 -30.47 10.10 -2.55
CA ARG A 346 -31.90 9.75 -2.73
C ARG A 346 -32.15 8.41 -3.44
N SER A 347 -31.22 7.90 -4.24
CA SER A 347 -31.46 6.66 -4.99
C SER A 347 -31.51 5.42 -4.10
N GLN A 348 -32.51 4.57 -4.25
CA GLN A 348 -32.76 3.42 -3.34
C GLN A 348 -31.98 2.15 -3.69
N ARG A 349 -31.33 2.04 -4.86
CA ARG A 349 -30.74 0.79 -5.36
C ARG A 349 -29.32 0.92 -5.89
N ALA A 350 -28.57 1.94 -5.59
CA ALA A 350 -27.23 2.09 -6.11
C ALA A 350 -26.18 1.54 -5.16
N SER A 351 -25.15 0.87 -5.71
CA SER A 351 -23.96 0.48 -4.98
C SER A 351 -23.02 1.68 -4.84
N ARG A 352 -23.12 2.38 -3.73
CA ARG A 352 -22.36 3.60 -3.44
C ARG A 352 -21.27 3.32 -2.46
N GLU A 353 -20.11 3.89 -2.75
CA GLU A 353 -18.93 3.72 -1.92
C GLU A 353 -18.33 5.09 -1.58
N ILE A 354 -17.91 5.25 -0.33
CA ILE A 354 -17.02 6.33 0.11
C ILE A 354 -15.77 5.68 0.63
N ARG A 355 -14.64 5.95 -0.02
CA ARG A 355 -13.33 5.51 0.44
C ARG A 355 -12.57 6.70 1.01
N VAL A 356 -12.06 6.56 2.20
CA VAL A 356 -11.28 7.59 2.90
C VAL A 356 -9.88 7.06 3.16
N THR A 357 -8.88 7.82 2.77
CA THR A 357 -7.48 7.48 2.98
C THR A 357 -6.74 8.66 3.61
N LEU A 358 -6.13 8.42 4.76
CA LEU A 358 -5.27 9.34 5.50
C LEU A 358 -3.84 8.86 5.42
N SER A 359 -2.90 9.74 5.12
CA SER A 359 -1.47 9.47 5.17
C SER A 359 -0.71 10.57 5.90
N TYR A 360 0.22 10.20 6.76
CA TYR A 360 1.09 11.10 7.50
C TYR A 360 2.45 10.43 7.75
N CYS A 361 3.46 11.21 8.08
CA CYS A 361 4.84 10.73 8.22
C CYS A 361 5.41 11.18 9.57
N PRO A 362 5.14 10.46 10.68
CA PRO A 362 5.56 10.86 12.02
C PRO A 362 7.06 10.68 12.24
N ALA A 363 7.62 11.41 13.20
CA ALA A 363 8.96 11.14 13.71
C ALA A 363 8.98 9.75 14.37
N VAL A 364 10.12 9.06 14.26
CA VAL A 364 10.31 7.69 14.73
C VAL A 364 11.52 7.58 15.64
N ARG A 365 11.52 6.53 16.51
CA ARG A 365 12.68 6.19 17.34
C ARG A 365 12.72 4.69 17.70
N THR A 366 13.93 4.14 17.81
CA THR A 366 14.12 2.70 18.05
C THR A 366 14.12 2.31 19.55
N THR A 367 14.28 3.27 20.45
CA THR A 367 14.62 3.01 21.86
C THR A 367 13.44 2.70 22.79
N ARG A 368 12.21 2.72 22.29
CA ARG A 368 10.99 2.49 23.11
C ARG A 368 9.92 1.71 22.35
N ILE A 369 8.95 1.18 23.11
CA ILE A 369 7.77 0.45 22.62
C ILE A 369 6.94 1.32 21.65
N ASP A 370 6.83 2.64 21.91
CA ASP A 370 6.18 3.57 21.02
C ASP A 370 7.16 4.08 19.97
N TYR A 371 7.16 3.40 18.84
CA TYR A 371 8.04 3.70 17.71
C TYR A 371 7.77 5.08 17.09
N VAL A 372 6.49 5.46 16.95
CA VAL A 372 6.08 6.74 16.36
C VAL A 372 5.79 7.80 17.42
N ALA A 373 6.15 9.07 17.13
CA ALA A 373 5.90 10.21 18.01
C ALA A 373 4.42 10.61 18.02
N THR A 374 3.78 10.56 16.85
CA THR A 374 2.44 11.07 16.60
C THR A 374 1.53 9.95 16.13
N LYS A 375 0.32 9.93 16.63
CA LYS A 375 -0.76 9.10 16.11
C LYS A 375 -1.82 10.01 15.47
N MET A 376 -2.14 9.75 14.22
CA MET A 376 -3.32 10.32 13.59
C MET A 376 -4.33 9.24 13.30
N SER A 377 -5.60 9.60 13.28
CA SER A 377 -6.70 8.72 12.90
C SER A 377 -7.80 9.52 12.21
N PHE A 378 -8.64 8.83 11.46
CA PHE A 378 -9.81 9.45 10.88
C PHE A 378 -11.07 8.66 11.20
N ARG A 379 -12.22 9.38 11.15
CA ARG A 379 -13.56 8.80 11.26
C ARG A 379 -14.45 9.39 10.18
N LEU A 380 -15.30 8.55 9.60
CA LEU A 380 -16.38 8.97 8.73
C LEU A 380 -17.67 8.98 9.58
N VAL A 381 -18.23 10.16 9.78
CA VAL A 381 -19.42 10.36 10.61
C VAL A 381 -20.49 11.09 9.81
N LYS A 382 -21.75 10.89 10.20
CA LYS A 382 -22.90 11.59 9.65
C LYS A 382 -23.70 12.25 10.75
N ASP A 383 -24.12 13.47 10.48
CA ASP A 383 -24.92 14.27 11.40
C ASP A 383 -25.75 15.31 10.62
N GLN A 384 -26.58 16.04 11.32
CA GLN A 384 -27.40 17.12 10.73
C GLN A 384 -26.57 18.39 10.49
N SER A 385 -25.58 18.67 11.35
CA SER A 385 -24.77 19.88 11.24
C SER A 385 -23.33 19.67 11.73
N LEU A 386 -22.43 20.56 11.29
CA LEU A 386 -21.04 20.60 11.75
C LEU A 386 -20.93 20.85 13.25
N GLU A 387 -21.79 21.75 13.80
CA GLU A 387 -21.78 22.08 15.23
C GLU A 387 -22.15 20.87 16.12
N SER A 388 -23.01 19.99 15.61
CA SER A 388 -23.36 18.75 16.29
C SER A 388 -22.16 17.79 16.36
N VAL A 389 -21.46 17.63 15.23
CA VAL A 389 -20.23 16.80 15.17
C VAL A 389 -19.16 17.37 16.10
N GLN A 390 -18.91 18.67 16.05
CA GLN A 390 -17.90 19.33 16.89
C GLN A 390 -18.19 19.17 18.37
N ARG A 391 -19.45 19.41 18.80
CA ARG A 391 -19.85 19.19 20.22
C ARG A 391 -19.55 17.78 20.67
N HIS A 392 -19.80 16.79 19.81
CA HIS A 392 -19.54 15.40 20.12
C HIS A 392 -18.05 15.15 20.36
N PHE A 393 -17.17 15.63 19.45
CA PHE A 393 -15.72 15.41 19.56
C PHE A 393 -15.07 16.26 20.68
N ASN A 394 -15.61 17.44 20.99
CA ASN A 394 -15.11 18.29 22.08
C ASN A 394 -15.49 17.77 23.48
N HIS A 395 -16.54 16.97 23.61
CA HIS A 395 -17.01 16.44 24.89
C HIS A 395 -16.54 15.01 25.20
N SER A 396 -15.97 14.31 24.22
CA SER A 396 -15.47 12.95 24.43
C SER A 396 -14.11 12.98 25.13
N THR A 397 -14.14 12.94 26.45
CA THR A 397 -12.93 12.64 27.25
C THR A 397 -12.47 11.22 26.97
N GLN A 398 -11.21 11.06 26.60
CA GLN A 398 -10.26 9.93 26.68
C GLN A 398 -10.76 8.47 26.48
N ASP A 399 -12.03 8.18 26.49
CA ASP A 399 -12.52 6.80 26.33
C ASP A 399 -12.81 6.56 24.85
N GLU A 400 -11.77 6.25 24.07
CA GLU A 400 -11.86 5.93 22.62
C GLU A 400 -12.89 4.80 22.33
N THR A 401 -13.26 4.04 23.34
CA THR A 401 -14.25 2.96 23.24
C THR A 401 -15.70 3.43 23.32
N LYS A 402 -15.96 4.62 23.85
CA LYS A 402 -17.30 5.18 24.02
C LYS A 402 -17.65 6.30 23.03
N THR A 403 -16.69 6.76 22.25
CA THR A 403 -16.98 7.72 21.20
C THR A 403 -17.85 7.09 20.13
N ARG A 404 -18.83 7.87 19.65
CA ARG A 404 -19.72 7.52 18.53
C ARG A 404 -18.96 6.79 17.45
N ASN A 405 -19.32 5.56 17.18
CA ASN A 405 -18.72 4.76 16.12
C ASN A 405 -18.87 5.48 14.79
N ASP A 406 -17.96 5.19 13.84
CA ASP A 406 -18.18 5.55 12.44
C ASP A 406 -19.61 5.17 12.08
N ASP A 407 -20.44 6.13 11.68
CA ASP A 407 -21.88 5.91 11.51
C ASP A 407 -22.24 4.88 10.44
N ALA A 408 -21.28 4.54 9.60
CA ALA A 408 -21.40 3.49 8.59
C ALA A 408 -20.83 2.15 9.08
N THR A 409 -20.83 1.88 10.38
CA THR A 409 -20.10 0.78 11.04
C THR A 409 -20.35 -0.61 10.47
N SER A 410 -21.52 -0.87 9.92
CA SER A 410 -21.90 -2.23 9.48
C SER A 410 -21.33 -2.66 8.12
N ASN A 411 -20.78 -1.73 7.32
CA ASN A 411 -20.42 -2.01 5.93
C ASN A 411 -19.04 -1.48 5.53
N ARG A 412 -18.13 -1.33 6.49
CA ARG A 412 -16.73 -0.98 6.19
C ARG A 412 -15.88 -2.24 6.00
N ASP A 413 -14.87 -2.12 5.15
CA ASP A 413 -13.95 -3.23 4.85
C ASP A 413 -12.83 -3.39 5.90
N ILE A 414 -12.34 -2.29 6.49
CA ILE A 414 -11.26 -2.30 7.49
C ILE A 414 -11.69 -1.56 8.76
N SER A 415 -11.49 -2.18 9.92
CA SER A 415 -11.85 -1.59 11.22
C SER A 415 -10.99 -0.37 11.55
N ALA A 416 -11.53 0.55 12.36
CA ALA A 416 -10.78 1.73 12.83
C ALA A 416 -9.54 1.32 13.66
N GLU A 417 -9.65 0.24 14.42
CA GLU A 417 -8.54 -0.30 15.21
C GLU A 417 -7.39 -0.78 14.31
N LEU A 418 -7.70 -1.56 13.26
CA LEU A 418 -6.68 -2.10 12.37
C LEU A 418 -6.02 -1.01 11.53
N ARG A 419 -6.80 -0.16 10.84
CA ARG A 419 -6.25 0.91 10.01
C ARG A 419 -5.44 1.92 10.82
N GLY A 420 -5.87 2.24 12.04
CA GLY A 420 -5.21 3.19 12.93
C GLY A 420 -3.85 2.76 13.49
N LYS A 421 -3.36 1.57 13.12
CA LYS A 421 -2.02 1.07 13.49
C LYS A 421 -0.92 1.56 12.54
N GLY A 422 -1.28 1.88 11.27
CA GLY A 422 -0.34 2.33 10.25
C GLY A 422 -0.28 3.86 10.09
N THR A 423 0.70 4.34 9.34
CA THR A 423 0.87 5.76 8.96
C THR A 423 0.19 6.10 7.63
N VAL A 424 -0.22 5.09 6.87
CA VAL A 424 -1.21 5.20 5.80
C VAL A 424 -2.41 4.34 6.19
N GLN A 425 -3.60 4.93 6.15
CA GLN A 425 -4.83 4.34 6.65
C GLN A 425 -5.91 4.49 5.60
N SER A 426 -6.56 3.41 5.23
CA SER A 426 -7.67 3.46 4.28
C SER A 426 -8.83 2.58 4.73
N SER A 427 -10.05 2.98 4.39
CA SER A 427 -11.23 2.15 4.55
C SER A 427 -12.31 2.59 3.57
N THR A 428 -13.10 1.62 3.12
CA THR A 428 -14.21 1.80 2.20
C THR A 428 -15.52 1.50 2.91
N TRP A 429 -16.47 2.44 2.82
CA TRP A 429 -17.84 2.27 3.31
C TRP A 429 -18.78 2.07 2.15
N ARG A 430 -19.56 0.98 2.20
CA ARG A 430 -20.65 0.73 1.26
C ARG A 430 -21.96 1.25 1.84
N ILE A 431 -22.54 2.22 1.15
CA ILE A 431 -23.75 2.94 1.63
C ILE A 431 -24.97 2.28 0.99
N LYS A 432 -25.80 1.60 1.80
CA LYS A 432 -27.00 0.91 1.30
C LYS A 432 -28.25 1.80 1.23
N GLN A 433 -28.44 2.64 2.23
CA GLN A 433 -29.63 3.50 2.35
C GLN A 433 -29.27 4.84 3.01
N PRO A 434 -28.78 5.81 2.22
CA PRO A 434 -28.52 7.14 2.77
C PRO A 434 -29.83 7.85 3.06
N LYS A 435 -29.82 8.76 4.05
CA LYS A 435 -30.95 9.64 4.34
C LYS A 435 -30.65 11.05 3.79
N PRO A 436 -31.52 11.66 3.01
CA PRO A 436 -31.26 12.95 2.36
C PRO A 436 -30.98 14.12 3.31
N SER A 437 -31.37 13.99 4.58
CA SER A 437 -31.18 15.06 5.60
C SER A 437 -29.85 14.97 6.34
N GLU A 438 -29.06 13.91 6.10
CA GLU A 438 -27.79 13.68 6.82
C GLU A 438 -26.62 14.19 5.99
N LYS A 439 -25.76 14.99 6.61
CA LYS A 439 -24.48 15.42 6.05
C LYS A 439 -23.38 14.45 6.49
N TRP A 440 -22.38 14.29 5.65
CA TRP A 440 -21.26 13.41 5.90
C TRP A 440 -19.98 14.20 6.17
N PHE A 441 -19.26 13.78 7.20
CA PHE A 441 -18.03 14.45 7.64
C PHE A 441 -16.90 13.43 7.79
N VAL A 442 -15.71 13.83 7.35
CA VAL A 442 -14.48 13.16 7.74
C VAL A 442 -13.84 13.97 8.87
N VAL A 443 -13.55 13.32 9.97
CA VAL A 443 -12.91 13.94 11.13
C VAL A 443 -11.52 13.34 11.28
N ILE A 444 -10.49 14.19 11.18
CA ILE A 444 -9.10 13.82 11.43
C ILE A 444 -8.75 14.23 12.85
N THR A 445 -8.11 13.33 13.59
CA THR A 445 -7.64 13.58 14.97
C THR A 445 -6.15 13.32 15.05
N ARG A 446 -5.39 14.26 15.62
CA ARG A 446 -4.00 14.08 16.02
C ARG A 446 -3.88 13.96 17.52
N GLN A 447 -3.06 13.00 17.96
CA GLN A 447 -2.66 12.83 19.35
C GLN A 447 -1.20 12.38 19.40
N ASP A 448 -0.38 13.13 20.08
CA ASP A 448 1.03 12.79 20.25
C ASP A 448 1.21 11.79 21.39
N ARG A 449 2.26 10.99 21.29
CA ARG A 449 2.71 10.13 22.38
C ARG A 449 3.56 10.96 23.35
N ASP A 450 3.73 10.52 24.58
CA ASP A 450 4.48 11.23 25.60
C ASP A 450 5.84 11.77 25.12
N TRP A 451 6.56 10.99 24.33
CA TRP A 451 7.82 11.42 23.78
C TRP A 451 7.70 12.33 22.56
N GLY A 452 6.59 12.26 21.85
CA GLY A 452 6.26 13.15 20.75
C GLY A 452 5.93 14.54 21.28
N GLU A 453 5.22 14.64 22.39
CA GLU A 453 4.97 15.91 23.09
C GLU A 453 6.28 16.60 23.50
N ALA A 454 7.29 15.83 23.94
CA ALA A 454 8.60 16.35 24.29
C ALA A 454 9.39 16.92 23.08
N LEU A 455 9.04 16.52 21.84
CA LEU A 455 9.64 17.10 20.62
C LEU A 455 9.02 18.47 20.26
N SER A 456 7.88 18.80 20.85
CA SER A 456 7.20 20.11 20.71
C SER A 456 6.95 20.51 19.24
N PHE A 457 6.60 19.55 18.37
CA PHE A 457 6.17 19.86 17.01
C PHE A 457 4.83 20.58 17.03
N GLU A 458 4.81 21.87 16.72
CA GLU A 458 3.57 22.66 16.70
C GLU A 458 2.55 22.04 15.76
N GLN A 459 2.95 21.66 14.58
CA GLN A 459 2.10 21.10 13.54
C GLN A 459 2.72 19.88 12.88
N GLU A 460 1.89 18.95 12.44
CA GLU A 460 2.26 17.77 11.66
C GLU A 460 1.49 17.76 10.34
N ASP A 461 2.22 17.45 9.26
CA ASP A 461 1.65 17.38 7.91
C ASP A 461 0.89 16.06 7.71
N TYR A 462 -0.24 16.14 7.02
CA TYR A 462 -0.98 14.97 6.54
C TYR A 462 -1.62 15.22 5.18
N ALA A 463 -1.96 14.14 4.49
CA ALA A 463 -2.78 14.15 3.30
C ALA A 463 -4.04 13.32 3.51
N LEU A 464 -5.16 13.82 3.01
CA LEU A 464 -6.46 13.18 3.01
C LEU A 464 -6.94 13.02 1.57
N VAL A 465 -7.32 11.81 1.20
CA VAL A 465 -7.96 11.51 -0.09
C VAL A 465 -9.30 10.84 0.19
N VAL A 466 -10.37 11.37 -0.41
CA VAL A 466 -11.71 10.80 -0.32
C VAL A 466 -12.24 10.54 -1.72
N THR A 467 -12.53 9.28 -2.02
CA THR A 467 -13.19 8.89 -3.27
C THR A 467 -14.65 8.56 -3.00
N VAL A 468 -15.53 9.20 -3.74
CA VAL A 468 -16.97 8.93 -3.74
C VAL A 468 -17.34 8.31 -5.07
N THR A 469 -17.92 7.11 -5.04
CA THR A 469 -18.25 6.34 -6.26
C THR A 469 -19.68 5.86 -6.23
N ASP A 470 -20.39 5.96 -7.38
CA ASP A 470 -21.65 5.29 -7.65
C ASP A 470 -21.43 4.22 -8.73
N ARG A 471 -21.33 2.95 -8.32
CA ARG A 471 -20.93 1.86 -9.23
C ARG A 471 -22.04 1.41 -10.19
N GLU A 472 -23.29 1.70 -9.89
CA GLU A 472 -24.44 1.25 -10.70
C GLU A 472 -24.96 2.31 -11.67
N ASN A 473 -24.59 3.56 -11.46
CA ASN A 473 -25.08 4.67 -12.27
C ASN A 473 -23.92 5.32 -13.04
N GLU A 474 -23.60 4.77 -14.18
CA GLU A 474 -22.56 5.32 -15.07
C GLU A 474 -22.94 6.73 -15.62
N GLU A 475 -24.22 7.09 -15.61
CA GLU A 475 -24.72 8.39 -16.00
C GLU A 475 -24.78 9.38 -14.82
N ALA A 476 -24.41 8.96 -13.61
CA ALA A 476 -24.37 9.86 -12.46
C ALA A 476 -23.36 10.97 -12.72
N GLN A 477 -23.81 12.16 -13.01
CA GLN A 477 -22.97 13.35 -13.22
C GLN A 477 -22.32 13.82 -11.91
N LEU A 478 -21.81 12.87 -11.10
CA LEU A 478 -21.17 13.14 -9.82
C LEU A 478 -20.01 14.11 -9.99
N TYR A 479 -19.19 13.88 -11.01
CA TYR A 479 -18.05 14.74 -11.30
C TYR A 479 -18.47 16.19 -11.55
N SER A 480 -19.47 16.43 -12.41
CA SER A 480 -19.93 17.78 -12.73
C SER A 480 -20.66 18.46 -11.57
N GLN A 481 -21.37 17.70 -10.74
CA GLN A 481 -22.08 18.24 -9.58
C GLN A 481 -21.13 18.58 -8.41
N ILE A 482 -20.05 17.82 -8.22
CA ILE A 482 -19.08 18.04 -7.16
C ILE A 482 -17.95 18.97 -7.63
N SER A 483 -17.55 18.94 -8.90
CA SER A 483 -16.46 19.76 -9.44
C SER A 483 -16.64 21.27 -9.29
N GLN A 484 -17.85 21.75 -9.12
CA GLN A 484 -18.13 23.14 -8.78
C GLN A 484 -17.83 23.51 -7.31
N ARG A 485 -17.42 22.54 -6.46
CA ARG A 485 -17.18 22.72 -5.03
C ARG A 485 -15.78 22.30 -4.58
N ILE A 486 -14.85 22.22 -5.50
CA ILE A 486 -13.58 21.48 -5.43
C ILE A 486 -12.50 22.14 -4.56
N GLU A 487 -12.65 22.16 -3.30
CA GLU A 487 -11.54 22.03 -2.35
C GLU A 487 -12.13 21.53 -1.04
N LEU A 488 -11.67 20.37 -0.57
CA LEU A 488 -11.89 20.01 0.82
C LEU A 488 -11.10 21.02 1.66
N LYS A 489 -11.80 22.06 2.15
CA LYS A 489 -11.22 22.97 3.14
C LYS A 489 -11.68 22.52 4.50
N ALA A 490 -10.74 22.38 5.44
CA ALA A 490 -11.11 22.24 6.83
C ALA A 490 -11.95 23.46 7.22
N ARG A 491 -13.26 23.27 7.44
CA ARG A 491 -14.17 24.37 7.75
C ARG A 491 -13.97 24.92 9.15
N GLU A 492 -13.44 24.09 10.06
CA GLU A 492 -13.09 24.54 11.42
C GLU A 492 -12.01 23.67 12.07
N ARG A 493 -11.26 24.31 12.95
CA ARG A 493 -10.24 23.70 13.80
C ARG A 493 -10.72 23.81 15.25
N ALA A 494 -10.95 22.67 15.91
CA ALA A 494 -11.29 22.66 17.32
C ALA A 494 -10.26 21.87 18.10
N ARG A 495 -9.86 22.38 19.29
CA ARG A 495 -8.95 21.67 20.18
C ARG A 495 -9.68 20.52 20.88
N ALA A 496 -9.10 19.33 20.86
CA ALA A 496 -9.55 18.25 21.70
C ALA A 496 -9.29 18.63 23.18
N ARG A 497 -10.26 18.45 24.05
CA ARG A 497 -9.98 18.49 25.49
C ARG A 497 -9.35 17.17 25.91
N VAL A 498 -8.12 17.23 26.43
CA VAL A 498 -7.39 16.12 27.04
C VAL A 498 -8.00 15.76 28.39
#